data_141c3bdd6de66f29422d265289538ddb
#
_entry.id   141c3bdd6de66f29422d265289538ddb
#
_cell.length_a   1.000
_cell.length_b   1.000
_cell.length_c   1.000
_cell.angle_alpha   90.00
_cell.angle_beta   90.00
_cell.angle_gamma   90.00
#
_symmetry.space_group_name_H-M   'P 1'
#
loop_
_entity.id
_entity.type
_entity.pdbx_description
1 polymer ?
#
loop_
_entity_poly.entity_id
_entity_poly.type
_entity_poly.pdbx_seq_one_letter_code
_entity_poly.pdbx_strand_id
1 'polypeptide(L)'
;MRVGPVGSVQLMGALLLLAGAGLAQRFGGVRFQGHDEGPAAVFPSKAEFHFIRVEYTDLPEFHRFFGFSSRNGRGDGWWLVDWPDADEHFSTGVQRLTRVETGEPLHMSLTDDRLFDNPWVYATQTGWWGLNSAEIARLKEYLLRGGFLMVDDFWGPDPEQWEVFKETMQRVMPNKPISDIAMGDSVMHVLYDIQQKDLSFIPGTRHLRRGPGGTVVVEQPFGTQPAWRAMYDDKNRMVVAVNYNTDIGDAWEYADAPEYPEHMTALAYRYGINYLVYSMTH
;
A
#
# COMPACT_ATOMS: atom_id res chain seq x y z
N MET A 1 -33.41 56.32 -55.60
CA MET A 1 -33.03 56.11 -54.22
C MET A 1 -32.04 54.96 -54.19
N ARG A 2 -30.78 55.27 -53.84
CA ARG A 2 -29.70 54.30 -53.85
C ARG A 2 -29.63 53.64 -52.47
N VAL A 3 -29.61 52.32 -52.43
CA VAL A 3 -29.29 51.54 -51.22
C VAL A 3 -27.94 50.94 -51.50
N GLY A 4 -27.00 51.31 -50.64
CA GLY A 4 -25.57 50.81 -50.68
C GLY A 4 -25.43 49.42 -50.07
N PRO A 5 -24.33 48.75 -50.38
CA PRO A 5 -24.13 47.34 -49.96
C PRO A 5 -23.69 47.28 -48.52
N VAL A 6 -24.25 46.23 -47.81
CA VAL A 6 -23.88 45.85 -46.47
C VAL A 6 -22.59 44.97 -46.53
N GLY A 7 -21.55 45.45 -45.88
CA GLY A 7 -20.28 44.77 -45.82
C GLY A 7 -20.37 43.47 -44.98
N SER A 8 -19.94 42.39 -45.55
CA SER A 8 -19.72 41.10 -44.88
C SER A 8 -18.51 41.18 -43.97
N VAL A 9 -18.74 41.13 -42.67
CA VAL A 9 -17.70 40.91 -41.66
C VAL A 9 -17.39 39.43 -41.66
N GLN A 10 -16.23 39.07 -42.20
CA GLN A 10 -15.65 37.74 -42.00
C GLN A 10 -15.13 37.66 -40.58
N LEU A 11 -15.82 36.88 -39.74
CA LEU A 11 -15.25 36.40 -38.46
C LEU A 11 -14.21 35.34 -38.78
N MET A 12 -12.94 35.69 -38.74
CA MET A 12 -11.85 34.75 -38.62
C MET A 12 -11.87 34.10 -37.23
N GLY A 13 -12.48 32.94 -37.13
CA GLY A 13 -12.40 32.07 -35.96
C GLY A 13 -10.97 31.51 -35.85
N ALA A 14 -10.16 32.11 -35.01
CA ALA A 14 -8.90 31.50 -34.58
C ALA A 14 -9.23 30.28 -33.76
N LEU A 15 -9.09 29.09 -34.33
CA LEU A 15 -9.03 27.83 -33.61
C LEU A 15 -7.73 27.83 -32.77
N LEU A 16 -7.82 28.23 -31.52
CA LEU A 16 -6.86 27.96 -30.52
C LEU A 16 -6.91 26.45 -30.20
N LEU A 17 -6.06 25.67 -30.88
CA LEU A 17 -5.64 24.36 -30.45
C LEU A 17 -4.90 24.54 -29.11
N LEU A 18 -5.65 24.54 -28.02
CA LEU A 18 -5.10 24.28 -26.71
C LEU A 18 -4.59 22.83 -26.69
N ALA A 19 -3.32 22.66 -27.06
CA ALA A 19 -2.56 21.51 -26.68
C ALA A 19 -2.64 21.46 -25.15
N GLY A 20 -3.43 20.51 -24.64
CA GLY A 20 -3.46 20.15 -23.24
C GLY A 20 -2.12 19.55 -22.85
N ALA A 21 -1.10 20.42 -22.72
CA ALA A 21 0.03 20.11 -21.89
C ALA A 21 -0.54 20.01 -20.48
N GLY A 22 -0.62 18.79 -19.96
CA GLY A 22 -0.98 18.55 -18.58
C GLY A 22 -0.17 19.48 -17.71
N LEU A 23 -0.84 20.44 -17.11
CA LEU A 23 -0.33 21.17 -15.96
C LEU A 23 -0.20 20.15 -14.83
N ALA A 24 0.89 19.36 -14.86
CA ALA A 24 1.42 18.78 -13.67
C ALA A 24 1.63 19.94 -12.71
N GLN A 25 0.74 20.05 -11.75
CA GLN A 25 0.81 21.08 -10.73
C GLN A 25 2.19 21.03 -10.14
N ARG A 26 2.94 22.11 -10.32
CA ARG A 26 4.22 22.39 -9.66
C ARG A 26 3.96 22.73 -8.19
N PHE A 27 3.42 21.84 -7.45
CA PHE A 27 3.62 21.78 -6.03
C PHE A 27 4.93 21.04 -5.83
N GLY A 28 5.88 21.63 -5.13
CA GLY A 28 7.27 21.19 -4.98
C GLY A 28 7.49 19.75 -4.50
N GLY A 29 6.77 18.79 -5.09
CA GLY A 29 6.91 17.36 -4.84
C GLY A 29 8.29 16.86 -5.26
N VAL A 30 8.77 15.87 -4.59
CA VAL A 30 9.98 15.15 -4.94
C VAL A 30 9.70 14.40 -6.23
N ARG A 31 10.54 14.59 -7.26
CA ARG A 31 10.54 13.69 -8.41
C ARG A 31 11.49 12.55 -8.08
N PHE A 32 10.95 11.38 -8.01
CA PHE A 32 11.75 10.17 -8.01
C PHE A 32 12.31 9.97 -9.43
N GLN A 33 13.61 9.81 -9.55
CA GLN A 33 14.22 9.37 -10.80
C GLN A 33 13.85 7.90 -10.94
N GLY A 34 13.39 7.52 -12.14
CA GLY A 34 13.01 6.14 -12.40
C GLY A 34 14.09 5.19 -11.92
N HIS A 35 13.67 4.12 -11.28
CA HIS A 35 14.51 3.12 -10.68
C HIS A 35 15.63 2.73 -11.66
N ASP A 36 16.87 2.81 -11.19
CA ASP A 36 17.99 2.18 -11.90
C ASP A 36 17.76 0.67 -11.71
N GLU A 37 17.22 0.04 -12.76
CA GLU A 37 16.96 -1.39 -12.75
C GLU A 37 18.28 -2.12 -12.52
N GLY A 38 18.65 -2.30 -11.25
CA GLY A 38 19.68 -3.24 -10.87
C GLY A 38 19.34 -4.63 -11.45
N PRO A 39 20.26 -5.59 -11.43
CA PRO A 39 19.95 -6.93 -11.92
C PRO A 39 18.71 -7.43 -11.16
N ALA A 40 17.68 -7.84 -11.93
CA ALA A 40 16.43 -8.35 -11.38
C ALA A 40 16.73 -9.41 -10.30
N ALA A 41 16.06 -9.31 -9.17
CA ALA A 41 16.20 -10.29 -8.12
C ALA A 41 15.83 -11.67 -8.68
N VAL A 42 16.68 -12.68 -8.42
CA VAL A 42 16.39 -14.05 -8.81
C VAL A 42 15.76 -14.76 -7.63
N PHE A 43 14.51 -15.12 -7.80
CA PHE A 43 13.74 -15.84 -6.78
C PHE A 43 13.61 -17.33 -7.16
N PRO A 44 13.76 -18.26 -6.19
CA PRO A 44 13.49 -19.67 -6.42
C PRO A 44 11.98 -19.91 -6.59
N SER A 45 11.64 -20.93 -7.38
CA SER A 45 10.24 -21.32 -7.63
C SER A 45 9.59 -22.04 -6.44
N LYS A 46 10.39 -22.52 -5.47
CA LYS A 46 9.93 -23.10 -4.22
C LYS A 46 10.69 -22.43 -3.09
N ALA A 47 9.96 -21.89 -2.13
CA ALA A 47 10.51 -21.14 -1.04
C ALA A 47 9.64 -21.30 0.21
N GLU A 48 10.20 -20.95 1.37
CA GLU A 48 9.47 -20.94 2.65
C GLU A 48 8.45 -19.80 2.72
N PHE A 49 8.74 -18.71 2.01
CA PHE A 49 7.90 -17.51 1.97
C PHE A 49 7.75 -16.99 0.54
N HIS A 50 6.53 -16.63 0.18
CA HIS A 50 6.19 -15.78 -0.94
C HIS A 50 5.45 -14.56 -0.42
N PHE A 51 5.82 -13.38 -0.89
CA PHE A 51 4.97 -12.21 -0.69
C PHE A 51 3.65 -12.43 -1.44
N ILE A 52 2.53 -12.44 -0.74
CA ILE A 52 1.22 -12.62 -1.35
C ILE A 52 0.45 -11.31 -1.23
N ARG A 53 0.28 -10.63 -2.36
CA ARG A 53 -0.61 -9.48 -2.48
C ARG A 53 -2.03 -9.93 -2.71
N VAL A 54 -2.95 -9.42 -1.89
CA VAL A 54 -4.36 -9.76 -1.99
C VAL A 54 -5.05 -8.94 -3.08
N GLU A 55 -5.60 -9.62 -4.09
CA GLU A 55 -6.57 -9.03 -5.01
C GLU A 55 -7.95 -9.03 -4.35
N TYR A 56 -8.59 -7.89 -4.29
CA TYR A 56 -9.90 -7.72 -3.69
C TYR A 56 -10.82 -6.85 -4.55
N THR A 57 -12.13 -6.97 -4.32
CA THR A 57 -13.12 -6.10 -4.96
C THR A 57 -13.15 -4.73 -4.30
N ASP A 58 -13.02 -3.67 -5.09
CA ASP A 58 -13.19 -2.28 -4.65
C ASP A 58 -14.66 -1.92 -4.45
N LEU A 59 -14.91 -0.86 -3.66
CA LEU A 59 -16.18 -0.16 -3.68
C LEU A 59 -16.42 0.43 -5.09
N PRO A 60 -17.57 0.15 -5.73
CA PRO A 60 -17.81 0.55 -7.13
C PRO A 60 -17.65 2.06 -7.37
N GLU A 61 -18.06 2.90 -6.42
CA GLU A 61 -17.97 4.36 -6.50
C GLU A 61 -16.54 4.90 -6.40
N PHE A 62 -15.60 4.11 -5.90
CA PHE A 62 -14.19 4.47 -5.74
C PHE A 62 -13.26 3.60 -6.60
N HIS A 63 -13.83 2.75 -7.44
CA HIS A 63 -13.04 1.87 -8.30
C HIS A 63 -12.02 2.64 -9.13
N ARG A 64 -10.77 2.18 -9.15
CA ARG A 64 -9.67 2.82 -9.85
C ARG A 64 -9.15 1.95 -10.98
N PHE A 65 -9.12 2.53 -12.17
CA PHE A 65 -8.51 1.91 -13.33
C PHE A 65 -7.09 2.44 -13.54
N PHE A 66 -6.09 1.57 -13.46
CA PHE A 66 -4.68 1.93 -13.63
C PHE A 66 -4.20 1.88 -15.08
N GLY A 67 -5.00 1.36 -16.01
CA GLY A 67 -4.63 1.28 -17.43
C GLY A 67 -3.61 0.21 -17.74
N PHE A 68 -2.80 0.44 -18.79
CA PHE A 68 -1.82 -0.54 -19.30
C PHE A 68 -0.41 -0.35 -18.74
N SER A 69 -0.21 0.43 -17.70
CA SER A 69 1.13 0.90 -17.36
C SER A 69 1.91 -0.01 -16.39
N SER A 70 1.36 -1.13 -15.97
CA SER A 70 2.13 -2.05 -15.13
C SER A 70 2.99 -2.98 -16.00
N ARG A 71 4.21 -3.29 -15.55
CA ARG A 71 5.11 -4.27 -16.19
C ARG A 71 4.44 -5.62 -16.44
N ASN A 72 3.39 -5.96 -15.70
CA ASN A 72 2.78 -7.27 -15.64
C ASN A 72 1.38 -7.35 -16.26
N GLY A 73 0.97 -6.39 -17.09
CA GLY A 73 -0.28 -6.47 -17.84
C GLY A 73 -1.41 -5.60 -17.31
N ARG A 74 -2.64 -5.97 -17.64
CA ARG A 74 -3.84 -5.25 -17.22
C ARG A 74 -4.10 -5.49 -15.74
N GLY A 75 -4.04 -4.44 -14.96
CA GLY A 75 -4.50 -4.46 -13.60
C GLY A 75 -5.59 -3.42 -13.37
N ASP A 76 -6.52 -3.76 -12.51
CA ASP A 76 -7.68 -3.00 -12.17
C ASP A 76 -7.92 -3.10 -10.66
N GLY A 77 -8.20 -1.97 -10.02
CA GLY A 77 -8.46 -1.90 -8.59
C GLY A 77 -7.32 -1.34 -7.73
N TRP A 78 -7.68 -0.90 -6.53
CA TRP A 78 -6.77 -0.29 -5.56
C TRP A 78 -5.69 -1.25 -5.02
N TRP A 79 -5.89 -2.56 -5.10
CA TRP A 79 -4.91 -3.56 -4.67
C TRP A 79 -3.59 -3.51 -5.45
N LEU A 80 -3.59 -2.87 -6.65
CA LEU A 80 -2.43 -2.72 -7.53
C LEU A 80 -1.47 -1.58 -7.14
N VAL A 81 -1.82 -0.76 -6.16
CA VAL A 81 -0.93 0.32 -5.72
C VAL A 81 0.40 -0.28 -5.28
N ASP A 82 1.51 0.30 -5.76
CA ASP A 82 2.91 -0.07 -5.50
C ASP A 82 3.34 -1.45 -6.05
N TRP A 83 2.45 -2.18 -6.74
CA TRP A 83 2.77 -3.45 -7.38
C TRP A 83 3.52 -3.23 -8.71
N PRO A 84 4.59 -4.00 -9.02
CA PRO A 84 5.19 -5.07 -8.21
C PRO A 84 6.38 -4.62 -7.35
N ASP A 85 6.81 -3.35 -7.49
CA ASP A 85 8.11 -2.87 -7.00
C ASP A 85 8.22 -2.99 -5.47
N ALA A 86 7.16 -2.63 -4.72
CA ALA A 86 7.14 -2.79 -3.26
C ALA A 86 7.34 -4.25 -2.83
N ASP A 87 6.66 -5.18 -3.51
CA ASP A 87 6.67 -6.61 -3.20
C ASP A 87 8.02 -7.26 -3.52
N GLU A 88 8.63 -6.88 -4.66
CA GLU A 88 9.96 -7.34 -5.08
C GLU A 88 11.04 -6.80 -4.13
N HIS A 89 10.98 -5.52 -3.77
CA HIS A 89 11.91 -4.91 -2.83
C HIS A 89 11.78 -5.50 -1.44
N PHE A 90 10.55 -5.68 -0.92
CA PHE A 90 10.36 -6.34 0.37
C PHE A 90 10.91 -7.77 0.36
N SER A 91 10.59 -8.56 -0.65
CA SER A 91 11.08 -9.94 -0.80
C SER A 91 12.61 -9.99 -0.86
N THR A 92 13.23 -9.08 -1.61
CA THR A 92 14.68 -8.91 -1.65
C THR A 92 15.25 -8.53 -0.27
N GLY A 93 14.57 -7.67 0.45
CA GLY A 93 14.93 -7.28 1.82
C GLY A 93 14.87 -8.47 2.78
N VAL A 94 13.83 -9.29 2.71
CA VAL A 94 13.71 -10.51 3.52
C VAL A 94 14.89 -11.46 3.25
N GLN A 95 15.25 -11.70 1.98
CA GLN A 95 16.42 -12.53 1.62
C GLN A 95 17.72 -12.00 2.21
N ARG A 96 17.91 -10.67 2.22
CA ARG A 96 19.16 -10.04 2.67
C ARG A 96 19.27 -9.91 4.18
N LEU A 97 18.15 -9.70 4.85
CA LEU A 97 18.09 -9.35 6.28
C LEU A 97 17.73 -10.53 7.17
N THR A 98 17.30 -11.64 6.58
CA THR A 98 16.94 -12.86 7.31
C THR A 98 17.59 -14.10 6.68
N ARG A 99 17.21 -15.29 7.18
CA ARG A 99 17.57 -16.58 6.57
C ARG A 99 16.35 -17.26 5.92
N VAL A 100 15.24 -16.57 5.79
CA VAL A 100 14.03 -17.10 5.18
C VAL A 100 14.24 -17.23 3.68
N GLU A 101 14.05 -18.42 3.14
CA GLU A 101 14.05 -18.64 1.70
C GLU A 101 12.81 -17.97 1.09
N THR A 102 13.04 -16.93 0.29
CA THR A 102 11.98 -16.08 -0.28
C THR A 102 11.84 -16.37 -1.76
N GLY A 103 10.63 -16.71 -2.18
CA GLY A 103 10.26 -16.90 -3.58
C GLY A 103 9.73 -15.64 -4.24
N GLU A 104 9.38 -15.78 -5.52
CA GLU A 104 8.80 -14.69 -6.31
C GLU A 104 7.53 -14.15 -5.64
N PRO A 105 7.34 -12.83 -5.57
CA PRO A 105 6.08 -12.23 -5.15
C PRO A 105 4.93 -12.64 -6.06
N LEU A 106 3.79 -12.90 -5.47
CA LEU A 106 2.59 -13.32 -6.17
C LEU A 106 1.41 -12.43 -5.74
N HIS A 107 0.41 -12.31 -6.63
CA HIS A 107 -0.89 -11.77 -6.25
C HIS A 107 -1.97 -12.85 -6.37
N MET A 108 -2.93 -12.84 -5.47
CA MET A 108 -3.98 -13.85 -5.40
C MET A 108 -5.31 -13.23 -4.99
N SER A 109 -6.38 -13.64 -5.64
CA SER A 109 -7.71 -13.32 -5.17
C SER A 109 -7.96 -13.92 -3.79
N LEU A 110 -8.74 -13.23 -2.96
CA LEU A 110 -9.21 -13.77 -1.68
C LEU A 110 -9.94 -15.10 -1.82
N THR A 111 -10.46 -15.43 -3.00
CA THR A 111 -11.16 -16.68 -3.30
C THR A 111 -10.25 -17.78 -3.85
N ASP A 112 -8.96 -17.53 -4.05
CA ASP A 112 -8.00 -18.54 -4.49
C ASP A 112 -7.66 -19.51 -3.34
N ASP A 113 -7.77 -20.81 -3.59
CA ASP A 113 -7.48 -21.84 -2.58
C ASP A 113 -6.00 -21.85 -2.16
N ARG A 114 -5.08 -21.44 -3.04
CA ARG A 114 -3.64 -21.35 -2.75
C ARG A 114 -3.31 -20.31 -1.68
N LEU A 115 -4.25 -19.41 -1.37
CA LEU A 115 -4.08 -18.44 -0.30
C LEU A 115 -3.76 -19.13 1.04
N PHE A 116 -4.35 -20.31 1.27
CA PHE A 116 -4.20 -21.08 2.51
C PHE A 116 -2.85 -21.78 2.66
N ASP A 117 -2.06 -21.83 1.59
CA ASP A 117 -0.68 -22.36 1.62
C ASP A 117 0.32 -21.31 2.13
N ASN A 118 -0.13 -20.06 2.32
CA ASN A 118 0.73 -18.94 2.67
C ASN A 118 0.36 -18.38 4.05
N PRO A 119 1.29 -18.30 5.01
CA PRO A 119 1.00 -17.85 6.37
C PRO A 119 0.76 -16.34 6.48
N TRP A 120 1.22 -15.56 5.49
CA TRP A 120 1.18 -14.10 5.50
C TRP A 120 0.69 -13.55 4.15
N VAL A 121 -0.20 -12.59 4.21
CA VAL A 121 -0.71 -11.87 3.04
C VAL A 121 -0.76 -10.37 3.30
N TYR A 122 -0.66 -9.59 2.24
CA TYR A 122 -0.64 -8.13 2.29
C TYR A 122 -1.78 -7.52 1.47
N ALA A 123 -2.45 -6.52 2.02
CA ALA A 123 -3.45 -5.72 1.33
C ALA A 123 -3.20 -4.23 1.55
N THR A 124 -3.01 -3.49 0.47
CA THR A 124 -2.91 -2.03 0.47
C THR A 124 -4.27 -1.39 0.24
N GLN A 125 -4.43 -0.10 0.56
CA GLN A 125 -5.61 0.73 0.24
C GLN A 125 -6.95 0.15 0.71
N THR A 126 -6.94 -0.57 1.83
CA THR A 126 -8.12 -1.31 2.34
C THR A 126 -9.28 -0.41 2.79
N GLY A 127 -9.07 0.90 2.83
CA GLY A 127 -10.13 1.89 3.00
C GLY A 127 -11.09 2.01 1.81
N TRP A 128 -10.77 1.37 0.67
CA TRP A 128 -11.58 1.37 -0.54
C TRP A 128 -12.11 -0.01 -0.91
N TRP A 129 -11.87 -1.02 -0.11
CA TRP A 129 -12.36 -2.36 -0.44
C TRP A 129 -13.88 -2.52 -0.25
N GLY A 130 -14.50 -3.18 -1.22
CA GLY A 130 -15.93 -3.51 -1.26
C GLY A 130 -16.16 -5.01 -1.26
N LEU A 131 -15.56 -5.74 -0.28
CA LEU A 131 -15.53 -7.20 -0.28
C LEU A 131 -16.93 -7.80 -0.40
N ASN A 132 -17.12 -8.65 -1.39
CA ASN A 132 -18.34 -9.42 -1.55
C ASN A 132 -18.44 -10.55 -0.51
N SER A 133 -19.58 -11.27 -0.47
CA SER A 133 -19.82 -12.29 0.56
C SER A 133 -18.86 -13.49 0.47
N ALA A 134 -18.39 -13.84 -0.73
CA ALA A 134 -17.42 -14.91 -0.92
C ALA A 134 -16.04 -14.50 -0.38
N GLU A 135 -15.58 -13.30 -0.70
CA GLU A 135 -14.31 -12.74 -0.20
C GLU A 135 -14.32 -12.62 1.32
N ILE A 136 -15.41 -12.12 1.92
CA ILE A 136 -15.57 -12.06 3.39
C ILE A 136 -15.45 -13.45 4.01
N ALA A 137 -16.16 -14.44 3.44
CA ALA A 137 -16.14 -15.81 3.97
C ALA A 137 -14.74 -16.44 3.89
N ARG A 138 -14.02 -16.20 2.80
CA ARG A 138 -12.67 -16.74 2.59
C ARG A 138 -11.63 -16.04 3.47
N LEU A 139 -11.68 -14.73 3.58
CA LEU A 139 -10.80 -13.99 4.49
C LEU A 139 -11.03 -14.42 5.95
N LYS A 140 -12.28 -14.57 6.36
CA LYS A 140 -12.61 -15.10 7.67
C LYS A 140 -11.99 -16.49 7.89
N GLU A 141 -12.18 -17.40 6.94
CA GLU A 141 -11.63 -18.76 7.00
C GLU A 141 -10.10 -18.73 7.10
N TYR A 142 -9.44 -17.90 6.28
CA TYR A 142 -7.99 -17.72 6.28
C TYR A 142 -7.47 -17.30 7.66
N LEU A 143 -8.05 -16.27 8.26
CA LEU A 143 -7.66 -15.78 9.59
C LEU A 143 -7.94 -16.80 10.70
N LEU A 144 -9.09 -17.50 10.63
CA LEU A 144 -9.44 -18.55 11.61
C LEU A 144 -8.50 -19.76 11.55
N ARG A 145 -7.93 -20.07 10.39
CA ARG A 145 -6.91 -21.11 10.23
C ARG A 145 -5.52 -20.68 10.69
N GLY A 146 -5.35 -19.42 11.07
CA GLY A 146 -4.10 -18.86 11.58
C GLY A 146 -3.30 -18.08 10.55
N GLY A 147 -3.88 -17.78 9.40
CA GLY A 147 -3.30 -16.85 8.44
C GLY A 147 -3.17 -15.44 9.01
N PHE A 148 -2.20 -14.70 8.54
CA PHE A 148 -1.89 -13.35 8.97
C PHE A 148 -2.11 -12.35 7.83
N LEU A 149 -2.90 -11.31 8.08
CA LEU A 149 -3.15 -10.21 7.15
C LEU A 149 -2.43 -8.95 7.64
N MET A 150 -1.52 -8.42 6.82
CA MET A 150 -1.02 -7.06 6.99
C MET A 150 -1.82 -6.10 6.10
N VAL A 151 -2.33 -5.02 6.69
CA VAL A 151 -2.98 -3.94 5.93
C VAL A 151 -2.27 -2.61 6.13
N ASP A 152 -2.22 -1.81 5.05
CA ASP A 152 -1.43 -0.59 4.98
C ASP A 152 -2.03 0.41 3.99
N ASP A 153 -1.46 1.63 3.96
CA ASP A 153 -1.75 2.71 3.02
C ASP A 153 -3.25 3.04 2.88
N PHE A 154 -3.90 3.29 4.01
CA PHE A 154 -5.24 3.90 4.04
C PHE A 154 -5.30 4.97 5.13
N TRP A 155 -6.12 6.02 4.91
CA TRP A 155 -5.84 7.31 5.49
C TRP A 155 -7.06 8.00 6.13
N GLY A 156 -6.80 8.75 7.22
CA GLY A 156 -7.63 9.82 7.78
C GLY A 156 -6.99 11.19 7.49
N PRO A 157 -7.58 12.30 7.87
CA PRO A 157 -8.63 12.47 8.91
C PRO A 157 -10.05 12.22 8.39
N ASP A 158 -10.22 11.98 7.08
CA ASP A 158 -11.52 11.56 6.58
C ASP A 158 -11.89 10.22 7.22
N PRO A 159 -12.97 10.14 8.00
CA PRO A 159 -13.34 8.91 8.68
C PRO A 159 -13.76 7.79 7.73
N GLU A 160 -14.05 8.11 6.46
CA GLU A 160 -14.63 7.18 5.50
C GLU A 160 -13.79 5.92 5.30
N GLN A 161 -12.49 6.06 5.01
CA GLN A 161 -11.62 4.91 4.82
C GLN A 161 -11.49 4.03 6.08
N TRP A 162 -11.42 4.65 7.24
CA TRP A 162 -11.39 3.92 8.50
C TRP A 162 -12.70 3.18 8.79
N GLU A 163 -13.86 3.82 8.55
CA GLU A 163 -15.16 3.19 8.76
C GLU A 163 -15.39 2.03 7.77
N VAL A 164 -15.05 2.19 6.49
CA VAL A 164 -15.11 1.11 5.48
C VAL A 164 -14.28 -0.10 5.93
N PHE A 165 -13.03 0.13 6.35
CA PHE A 165 -12.18 -0.93 6.86
C PHE A 165 -12.78 -1.60 8.09
N LYS A 166 -13.18 -0.81 9.08
CA LYS A 166 -13.73 -1.31 10.34
C LYS A 166 -15.01 -2.13 10.14
N GLU A 167 -15.95 -1.62 9.35
CA GLU A 167 -17.21 -2.32 9.04
C GLU A 167 -16.95 -3.64 8.29
N THR A 168 -16.01 -3.63 7.35
CA THR A 168 -15.61 -4.85 6.65
C THR A 168 -15.00 -5.86 7.62
N MET A 169 -14.10 -5.44 8.49
CA MET A 169 -13.50 -6.34 9.47
C MET A 169 -14.50 -6.85 10.52
N GLN A 170 -15.53 -6.09 10.85
CA GLN A 170 -16.64 -6.58 11.69
C GLN A 170 -17.44 -7.70 11.01
N ARG A 171 -17.56 -7.69 9.68
CA ARG A 171 -18.17 -8.80 8.92
C ARG A 171 -17.25 -10.02 8.87
N VAL A 172 -15.95 -9.82 8.75
CA VAL A 172 -14.93 -10.89 8.72
C VAL A 172 -14.76 -11.53 10.10
N MET A 173 -14.55 -10.73 11.13
CA MET A 173 -14.28 -11.17 12.51
C MET A 173 -15.25 -10.50 13.49
N PRO A 174 -16.53 -10.91 13.50
CA PRO A 174 -17.52 -10.34 14.42
C PRO A 174 -17.07 -10.56 15.87
N ASN A 175 -17.27 -9.52 16.69
CA ASN A 175 -16.91 -9.49 18.12
C ASN A 175 -15.40 -9.46 18.43
N LYS A 176 -14.53 -9.27 17.44
CA LYS A 176 -13.10 -9.02 17.66
C LYS A 176 -12.82 -7.53 17.54
N PRO A 177 -12.30 -6.88 18.59
CA PRO A 177 -11.94 -5.47 18.52
C PRO A 177 -10.70 -5.24 17.68
N ILE A 178 -10.61 -4.08 17.04
CA ILE A 178 -9.35 -3.52 16.54
C ILE A 178 -8.78 -2.70 17.70
N SER A 179 -7.59 -3.04 18.17
CA SER A 179 -6.94 -2.38 19.31
C SER A 179 -5.51 -1.93 18.96
N ASP A 180 -5.02 -0.92 19.66
CA ASP A 180 -3.62 -0.51 19.51
C ASP A 180 -2.69 -1.66 19.93
N ILE A 181 -1.58 -1.85 19.21
CA ILE A 181 -0.57 -2.86 19.54
C ILE A 181 0.18 -2.41 20.79
N ALA A 182 0.16 -3.24 21.82
CA ALA A 182 0.91 -2.95 23.04
C ALA A 182 2.42 -3.02 22.78
N MET A 183 3.21 -2.14 23.37
CA MET A 183 4.67 -2.17 23.22
C MET A 183 5.32 -3.46 23.71
N GLY A 184 4.68 -4.18 24.63
CA GLY A 184 5.12 -5.50 25.10
C GLY A 184 4.61 -6.68 24.26
N ASP A 185 3.91 -6.41 23.15
CA ASP A 185 3.47 -7.48 22.26
C ASP A 185 4.68 -8.15 21.58
N SER A 186 4.64 -9.48 21.48
CA SER A 186 5.75 -10.25 20.91
C SER A 186 6.07 -9.86 19.46
N VAL A 187 5.07 -9.41 18.68
CA VAL A 187 5.30 -8.95 17.32
C VAL A 187 6.26 -7.76 17.25
N MET A 188 6.29 -6.91 18.30
CA MET A 188 7.19 -5.75 18.35
C MET A 188 8.66 -6.13 18.61
N HIS A 189 8.92 -7.39 18.99
CA HIS A 189 10.23 -7.83 19.45
C HIS A 189 10.68 -9.18 18.87
N VAL A 190 9.91 -9.77 17.94
CA VAL A 190 10.15 -11.14 17.47
C VAL A 190 11.50 -11.29 16.75
N LEU A 191 11.94 -10.29 16.01
CA LEU A 191 13.26 -10.22 15.39
C LEU A 191 13.92 -8.86 15.61
N TYR A 192 13.23 -7.79 15.25
CA TYR A 192 13.67 -6.42 15.49
C TYR A 192 12.93 -5.84 16.70
N ASP A 193 13.68 -5.13 17.55
CA ASP A 193 13.13 -4.44 18.71
C ASP A 193 12.53 -3.10 18.27
N ILE A 194 11.21 -3.02 18.18
CA ILE A 194 10.46 -1.81 17.87
C ILE A 194 10.17 -1.07 19.19
N GLN A 195 10.61 0.17 19.27
CA GLN A 195 10.47 1.02 20.44
C GLN A 195 9.34 2.05 20.26
N GLN A 196 8.88 2.67 21.35
CA GLN A 196 7.86 3.73 21.31
C GLN A 196 8.19 4.86 20.30
N LYS A 197 9.46 5.24 20.17
CA LYS A 197 9.92 6.25 19.21
C LYS A 197 9.77 5.82 17.75
N ASP A 198 9.69 4.52 17.50
CA ASP A 198 9.55 3.94 16.17
C ASP A 198 8.08 3.90 15.71
N LEU A 199 7.11 4.21 16.59
CA LEU A 199 5.71 4.42 16.24
C LEU A 199 5.54 5.77 15.53
N SER A 200 6.30 5.99 14.47
CA SER A 200 6.40 7.25 13.75
C SER A 200 5.71 7.17 12.39
N PHE A 201 5.41 8.33 11.84
CA PHE A 201 4.83 8.48 10.53
C PHE A 201 5.80 7.95 9.45
N ILE A 202 5.36 6.98 8.66
CA ILE A 202 6.03 6.53 7.45
C ILE A 202 5.27 7.14 6.28
N PRO A 203 5.90 8.07 5.52
CA PRO A 203 5.21 8.85 4.50
C PRO A 203 5.01 8.07 3.21
N GLY A 204 3.87 8.27 2.55
CA GLY A 204 3.82 8.06 1.12
C GLY A 204 4.60 9.15 0.36
N THR A 205 4.96 8.89 -0.88
CA THR A 205 5.71 9.83 -1.73
C THR A 205 4.99 11.17 -1.89
N ARG A 206 3.68 11.18 -1.86
CA ARG A 206 2.85 12.39 -1.86
C ARG A 206 3.09 13.33 -0.66
N HIS A 207 3.70 12.81 0.40
CA HIS A 207 4.04 13.57 1.62
C HIS A 207 5.47 14.08 1.64
N LEU A 208 6.23 13.84 0.57
CA LEU A 208 7.60 14.28 0.44
C LEU A 208 7.67 15.57 -0.37
N ARG A 209 8.42 16.58 0.13
CA ARG A 209 8.61 17.87 -0.52
C ARG A 209 10.09 18.17 -0.66
N ARG A 210 10.46 18.94 -1.69
CA ARG A 210 11.81 19.49 -1.79
C ARG A 210 11.92 20.74 -0.92
N GLY A 211 12.80 20.64 0.06
CA GLY A 211 13.21 21.75 0.91
C GLY A 211 14.37 22.55 0.32
N PRO A 212 14.84 23.59 1.04
CA PRO A 212 16.00 24.39 0.66
C PRO A 212 17.24 23.49 0.47
N GLY A 213 18.02 23.80 -0.57
CA GLY A 213 19.25 23.05 -0.87
C GLY A 213 19.02 21.65 -1.45
N GLY A 214 17.76 21.31 -1.84
CA GLY A 214 17.44 19.99 -2.41
C GLY A 214 17.20 18.90 -1.37
N THR A 215 17.13 19.24 -0.08
CA THR A 215 16.78 18.32 1.00
C THR A 215 15.36 17.79 0.81
N VAL A 216 15.08 16.60 1.33
CA VAL A 216 13.72 16.06 1.39
C VAL A 216 13.13 16.40 2.76
N VAL A 217 11.92 16.95 2.75
CA VAL A 217 11.13 17.27 3.94
C VAL A 217 9.86 16.41 3.93
N VAL A 218 9.60 15.76 5.04
CA VAL A 218 8.38 14.97 5.26
C VAL A 218 7.28 15.89 5.80
N GLU A 219 6.16 15.97 5.09
CA GLU A 219 4.98 16.71 5.52
C GLU A 219 3.87 15.75 5.95
N GLN A 220 3.73 15.54 7.24
CA GLN A 220 2.62 14.78 7.77
C GLN A 220 1.33 15.61 7.66
N PRO A 221 0.27 15.12 6.99
CA PRO A 221 -0.98 15.84 6.89
C PRO A 221 -1.63 16.05 8.26
N PHE A 222 -2.28 17.20 8.44
CA PHE A 222 -2.99 17.50 9.68
C PHE A 222 -4.05 16.44 9.99
N GLY A 223 -4.09 15.96 11.22
CA GLY A 223 -5.05 14.96 11.67
C GLY A 223 -4.72 13.50 11.29
N THR A 224 -3.58 13.25 10.62
CA THR A 224 -3.15 11.89 10.25
C THR A 224 -2.08 11.37 11.21
N GLN A 225 -2.46 11.08 12.45
CA GLN A 225 -1.54 10.40 13.35
C GLN A 225 -1.41 8.92 12.96
N PRO A 226 -0.18 8.38 12.85
CA PRO A 226 0.01 6.95 12.58
C PRO A 226 -0.61 6.12 13.71
N ALA A 227 -1.25 5.02 13.35
CA ALA A 227 -1.86 4.13 14.32
C ALA A 227 -1.53 2.67 13.98
N TRP A 228 -0.76 2.06 14.86
CA TRP A 228 -0.34 0.67 14.78
C TRP A 228 -1.32 -0.18 15.59
N ARG A 229 -2.21 -0.87 14.90
CA ARG A 229 -3.34 -1.59 15.48
C ARG A 229 -3.34 -3.05 15.06
N ALA A 230 -4.10 -3.85 15.77
CA ALA A 230 -4.20 -5.28 15.51
C ALA A 230 -5.59 -5.85 15.81
N MET A 231 -5.85 -7.01 15.24
CA MET A 231 -6.90 -7.92 15.69
C MET A 231 -6.29 -9.26 16.11
N TYR A 232 -6.85 -9.84 17.16
CA TYR A 232 -6.37 -11.08 17.75
C TYR A 232 -7.43 -12.19 17.67
N ASP A 233 -6.99 -13.42 17.48
CA ASP A 233 -7.86 -14.59 17.53
C ASP A 233 -8.25 -14.99 18.97
N ASP A 234 -8.97 -16.12 19.12
CA ASP A 234 -9.39 -16.61 20.44
C ASP A 234 -8.21 -17.14 21.28
N LYS A 235 -7.05 -17.37 20.68
CA LYS A 235 -5.81 -17.78 21.33
C LYS A 235 -4.89 -16.61 21.65
N ASN A 236 -5.38 -15.38 21.45
CA ASN A 236 -4.60 -14.15 21.59
C ASN A 236 -3.39 -14.07 20.67
N ARG A 237 -3.44 -14.72 19.49
CA ARG A 237 -2.46 -14.51 18.42
C ARG A 237 -2.90 -13.34 17.56
N MET A 238 -1.99 -12.46 17.19
CA MET A 238 -2.26 -11.43 16.20
C MET A 238 -2.50 -12.11 14.85
N VAL A 239 -3.63 -11.81 14.23
CA VAL A 239 -3.99 -12.31 12.90
C VAL A 239 -4.20 -11.20 11.88
N VAL A 240 -4.33 -9.95 12.32
CA VAL A 240 -4.36 -8.76 11.46
C VAL A 240 -3.49 -7.69 12.07
N ALA A 241 -2.50 -7.21 11.32
CA ALA A 241 -1.76 -5.98 11.62
C ALA A 241 -2.33 -4.84 10.76
N VAL A 242 -2.63 -3.71 11.41
CA VAL A 242 -3.28 -2.55 10.80
C VAL A 242 -2.38 -1.33 10.93
N ASN A 243 -1.79 -0.91 9.83
CA ASN A 243 -0.89 0.24 9.76
C ASN A 243 -1.64 1.44 9.16
N TYR A 244 -2.41 2.12 10.01
CA TYR A 244 -3.27 3.22 9.59
C TYR A 244 -2.54 4.56 9.61
N ASN A 245 -2.76 5.41 8.61
CA ASN A 245 -2.05 6.68 8.42
C ASN A 245 -0.53 6.50 8.27
N THR A 246 -0.12 5.41 7.63
CA THR A 246 1.26 5.16 7.21
C THR A 246 1.24 4.60 5.80
N ASP A 247 2.41 4.60 5.16
CA ASP A 247 2.61 4.07 3.83
C ASP A 247 3.90 3.25 3.80
N ILE A 248 3.77 2.02 4.27
CA ILE A 248 4.88 1.06 4.29
C ILE A 248 5.17 0.58 2.87
N GLY A 249 4.12 0.48 2.03
CA GLY A 249 4.21 0.12 0.63
C GLY A 249 5.13 1.04 -0.15
N ASP A 250 4.91 2.36 -0.10
CA ASP A 250 5.78 3.37 -0.72
C ASP A 250 7.23 3.32 -0.16
N ALA A 251 7.39 3.03 1.14
CA ALA A 251 8.72 2.90 1.74
C ALA A 251 9.49 1.68 1.23
N TRP A 252 8.81 0.64 0.77
CA TRP A 252 9.41 -0.49 0.07
C TRP A 252 9.58 -0.20 -1.41
N GLU A 253 8.55 0.34 -2.10
CA GLU A 253 8.59 0.69 -3.52
C GLU A 253 9.81 1.57 -3.85
N TYR A 254 10.08 2.56 -3.00
CA TYR A 254 11.18 3.51 -3.17
C TYR A 254 12.40 3.20 -2.29
N ALA A 255 12.61 1.94 -1.92
CA ALA A 255 13.71 1.53 -1.04
C ALA A 255 15.11 1.80 -1.62
N ASP A 256 15.24 1.82 -2.93
CA ASP A 256 16.46 2.10 -3.67
C ASP A 256 16.57 3.56 -4.16
N ALA A 257 15.53 4.37 -3.96
CA ALA A 257 15.50 5.76 -4.37
C ALA A 257 16.18 6.66 -3.33
N PRO A 258 17.24 7.40 -3.71
CA PRO A 258 17.96 8.28 -2.77
C PRO A 258 17.12 9.45 -2.25
N GLU A 259 15.99 9.74 -2.89
CA GLU A 259 15.04 10.77 -2.48
C GLU A 259 14.10 10.30 -1.37
N TYR A 260 13.94 8.98 -1.17
CA TYR A 260 13.14 8.49 -0.07
C TYR A 260 13.99 8.40 1.21
N PRO A 261 13.49 8.85 2.39
CA PRO A 261 14.31 8.87 3.60
C PRO A 261 14.70 7.47 4.09
N GLU A 262 15.97 7.12 4.01
CA GLU A 262 16.53 5.81 4.36
C GLU A 262 16.05 5.27 5.71
N HIS A 263 15.95 6.14 6.74
CA HIS A 263 15.51 5.70 8.07
C HIS A 263 14.03 5.27 8.10
N MET A 264 13.19 5.81 7.20
CA MET A 264 11.79 5.39 7.05
C MET A 264 11.69 4.05 6.33
N THR A 265 12.47 3.86 5.27
CA THR A 265 12.63 2.57 4.60
C THR A 265 13.09 1.49 5.58
N ALA A 266 14.15 1.77 6.36
CA ALA A 266 14.66 0.84 7.37
C ALA A 266 13.59 0.48 8.42
N LEU A 267 12.77 1.46 8.82
CA LEU A 267 11.67 1.22 9.77
C LEU A 267 10.57 0.35 9.14
N ALA A 268 10.19 0.61 7.89
CA ALA A 268 9.20 -0.16 7.15
C ALA A 268 9.62 -1.65 7.02
N TYR A 269 10.91 -1.92 6.73
CA TYR A 269 11.44 -3.28 6.73
C TYR A 269 11.38 -3.94 8.11
N ARG A 270 11.70 -3.23 9.17
CA ARG A 270 11.64 -3.79 10.54
C ARG A 270 10.23 -4.23 10.91
N TYR A 271 9.21 -3.42 10.58
CA TYR A 271 7.81 -3.78 10.79
C TYR A 271 7.40 -4.99 9.94
N GLY A 272 7.59 -4.92 8.63
CA GLY A 272 7.17 -5.99 7.72
C GLY A 272 7.83 -7.32 8.05
N ILE A 273 9.15 -7.32 8.35
CA ILE A 273 9.88 -8.55 8.72
C ILE A 273 9.41 -9.08 10.08
N ASN A 274 9.13 -8.21 11.06
CA ASN A 274 8.56 -8.66 12.32
C ASN A 274 7.19 -9.33 12.12
N TYR A 275 6.29 -8.75 11.32
CA TYR A 275 5.00 -9.35 11.00
C TYR A 275 5.16 -10.71 10.30
N LEU A 276 6.10 -10.79 9.34
CA LEU A 276 6.40 -12.04 8.65
C LEU A 276 6.91 -13.11 9.61
N VAL A 277 7.96 -12.82 10.38
CA VAL A 277 8.55 -13.81 11.31
C VAL A 277 7.53 -14.22 12.36
N TYR A 278 6.73 -13.27 12.86
CA TYR A 278 5.65 -13.57 13.79
C TYR A 278 4.64 -14.56 13.18
N SER A 279 4.17 -14.31 11.95
CA SER A 279 3.21 -15.18 11.26
C SER A 279 3.72 -16.60 11.02
N MET A 280 5.04 -16.77 10.85
CA MET A 280 5.67 -18.08 10.63
C MET A 280 5.92 -18.84 11.93
N THR A 281 5.87 -18.18 13.10
CA THR A 281 6.32 -18.76 14.39
C THR A 281 5.21 -18.84 15.44
N HIS A 282 4.06 -18.20 15.24
CA HIS A 282 2.93 -18.13 16.16
C HIS A 282 1.62 -18.55 15.49
#